data_f560a14d358ff8b0fb532cf2f8a86df2
#
_entry.id   f560a14d358ff8b0fb532cf2f8a86df2
#
_cell.length_a   1.000
_cell.length_b   1.000
_cell.length_c   1.000
_cell.angle_alpha   90.00
_cell.angle_beta   90.00
_cell.angle_gamma   90.00
#
_symmetry.space_group_name_H-M   'P 1'
#
loop_
_entity.id
_entity.type
_entity.pdbx_description
1 polymer ?
#
loop_
_entity_poly.entity_id
_entity_poly.type
_entity_poly.pdbx_seq_one_letter_code
_entity_poly.pdbx_strand_id
1 'polypeptide(L)'
;MIKKALFMEGHAPKGGTCLSSFLILKGNGGILVGKMSKPEIWVERFFVGEQFAPTYAASNKWLLPASHLKYGEKPSDAAKRILNEQAGLKNVKLTLREVQSHLAEDPADPEAAHWDICFLYEGNVRGKVKRPEWFSELTFVRPKGLRSDEFTRGHGDVLRYAGIIRK
;
A
#
# COMPACT_ATOMS: atom_id res chain seq x y z
N MET A 1 16.63 -6.55 18.56
CA MET A 1 17.27 -6.32 17.26
C MET A 1 16.19 -6.33 16.20
N ILE A 2 15.82 -5.18 15.65
CA ILE A 2 14.86 -5.09 14.55
C ILE A 2 15.58 -5.70 13.34
N LYS A 3 15.14 -6.88 12.89
CA LYS A 3 15.66 -7.45 11.65
C LYS A 3 15.24 -6.52 10.52
N LYS A 4 16.21 -5.79 9.98
CA LYS A 4 16.01 -5.00 8.76
C LYS A 4 15.48 -5.92 7.67
N ALA A 5 14.43 -5.53 6.97
CA ALA A 5 14.02 -6.24 5.77
C ALA A 5 15.20 -6.27 4.78
N LEU A 6 15.41 -7.38 4.09
CA LEU A 6 16.50 -7.55 3.11
C LEU A 6 16.45 -6.53 1.96
N PHE A 7 15.37 -5.78 1.85
CA PHE A 7 15.07 -4.83 0.78
C PHE A 7 14.83 -3.41 1.31
N MET A 8 15.58 -3.01 2.35
CA MET A 8 15.39 -1.71 3.02
C MET A 8 15.87 -0.50 2.24
N GLU A 9 16.44 -0.66 1.07
CA GLU A 9 16.89 0.44 0.24
C GLU A 9 15.95 0.64 -0.97
N GLY A 10 14.68 0.76 -0.68
CA GLY A 10 13.69 1.34 -1.58
C GLY A 10 13.03 0.38 -2.56
N HIS A 11 13.71 -0.49 -3.24
CA HIS A 11 13.15 -1.47 -4.19
C HIS A 11 14.02 -2.71 -4.30
N ALA A 12 13.43 -3.81 -4.77
CA ALA A 12 14.19 -4.96 -5.19
C ALA A 12 15.18 -4.56 -6.28
N PRO A 13 16.38 -5.15 -6.31
CA PRO A 13 17.32 -4.93 -7.41
C PRO A 13 16.68 -5.39 -8.73
N LYS A 14 17.21 -4.90 -9.86
CA LYS A 14 16.79 -5.33 -11.20
C LYS A 14 16.63 -6.84 -11.28
N GLY A 15 15.46 -7.30 -11.73
CA GLY A 15 15.12 -8.71 -11.78
C GLY A 15 14.85 -9.38 -10.42
N GLY A 16 14.86 -8.62 -9.33
CA GLY A 16 14.49 -9.10 -8.00
C GLY A 16 12.98 -9.23 -7.81
N THR A 17 12.58 -9.62 -6.60
CA THR A 17 11.18 -9.82 -6.23
C THR A 17 10.81 -8.99 -5.02
N CYS A 18 9.75 -8.21 -5.09
CA CYS A 18 9.10 -7.56 -3.97
C CYS A 18 7.91 -8.39 -3.48
N LEU A 19 7.75 -8.48 -2.18
CA LEU A 19 6.59 -9.09 -1.53
C LEU A 19 5.86 -8.00 -0.74
N SER A 20 4.59 -7.75 -1.06
CA SER A 20 3.80 -6.69 -0.45
C SER A 20 2.45 -7.19 0.01
N SER A 21 1.95 -6.66 1.13
CA SER A 21 0.54 -6.83 1.53
C SER A 21 -0.21 -5.51 1.35
N PHE A 22 -1.40 -5.62 0.77
CA PHE A 22 -2.34 -4.52 0.52
C PHE A 22 -3.64 -4.76 1.27
N LEU A 23 -4.23 -3.70 1.81
CA LEU A 23 -5.51 -3.78 2.51
C LEU A 23 -6.61 -3.06 1.73
N ILE A 24 -7.67 -3.79 1.42
CA ILE A 24 -8.92 -3.28 0.89
C ILE A 24 -9.90 -3.22 2.05
N LEU A 25 -9.92 -2.10 2.76
CA LEU A 25 -10.75 -1.89 3.94
C LEU A 25 -12.06 -1.24 3.52
N LYS A 26 -13.15 -1.98 3.62
CA LYS A 26 -14.50 -1.55 3.21
C LYS A 26 -15.24 -0.91 4.39
N GLY A 27 -15.90 0.21 4.17
CA GLY A 27 -16.72 0.90 5.17
C GLY A 27 -17.41 2.12 4.58
N ASN A 28 -18.48 2.58 5.19
CA ASN A 28 -19.22 3.77 4.77
C ASN A 28 -19.56 3.82 3.25
N GLY A 29 -19.82 2.63 2.65
CA GLY A 29 -20.12 2.52 1.22
C GLY A 29 -18.92 2.70 0.28
N GLY A 30 -17.70 2.66 0.79
CA GLY A 30 -16.46 2.83 0.03
C GLY A 30 -15.30 1.96 0.50
N ILE A 31 -14.13 2.25 -0.01
CA ILE A 31 -12.84 1.68 0.41
C ILE A 31 -11.99 2.77 1.09
N LEU A 32 -11.25 2.38 2.13
CA LEU A 32 -10.35 3.29 2.84
C LEU A 32 -9.12 3.60 1.97
N VAL A 33 -8.91 4.87 1.73
CA VAL A 33 -7.73 5.38 1.03
C VAL A 33 -7.18 6.60 1.77
N GLY A 34 -5.91 6.86 1.58
CA GLY A 34 -5.26 8.02 2.17
C GLY A 34 -4.43 8.79 1.16
N LYS A 35 -4.03 10.00 1.53
CA LYS A 35 -3.03 10.80 0.83
C LYS A 35 -1.83 10.98 1.72
N MET A 36 -0.67 10.73 1.17
CA MET A 36 0.58 10.81 1.92
C MET A 36 0.88 12.24 2.38
N SER A 37 1.33 12.38 3.62
CA SER A 37 1.99 13.58 4.13
C SER A 37 3.21 13.14 4.95
N LYS A 38 4.08 14.08 5.32
CA LYS A 38 5.28 13.81 6.11
C LYS A 38 6.12 12.68 5.51
N PRO A 39 6.71 12.88 4.32
CA PRO A 39 7.43 11.83 3.60
C PRO A 39 8.54 11.17 4.44
N GLU A 40 9.16 11.88 5.36
CA GLU A 40 10.16 11.38 6.30
C GLU A 40 9.62 10.22 7.16
N ILE A 41 8.38 10.29 7.62
CA ILE A 41 7.74 9.21 8.39
C ILE A 41 7.52 7.97 7.51
N TRP A 42 7.18 8.19 6.25
CA TRP A 42 6.98 7.07 5.32
C TRP A 42 8.29 6.35 5.00
N VAL A 43 9.38 7.07 4.91
CA VAL A 43 10.73 6.47 4.77
C VAL A 43 11.08 5.68 6.02
N GLU A 44 11.01 6.31 7.18
CA GLU A 44 11.48 5.73 8.44
C GLU A 44 10.63 4.55 8.91
N ARG A 45 9.29 4.68 8.87
CA ARG A 45 8.37 3.71 9.47
C ARG A 45 7.78 2.71 8.50
N PHE A 46 7.54 3.13 7.25
CA PHE A 46 6.79 2.32 6.27
C PHE A 46 7.67 1.88 5.09
N PHE A 47 8.95 2.17 5.17
CA PHE A 47 9.97 1.71 4.22
C PHE A 47 9.69 2.12 2.76
N VAL A 48 9.13 3.30 2.57
CA VAL A 48 9.06 3.92 1.25
C VAL A 48 10.44 4.44 0.90
N GLY A 49 10.91 4.18 -0.32
CA GLY A 49 12.23 4.66 -0.76
C GLY A 49 12.36 6.18 -0.60
N GLU A 50 13.48 6.63 -0.04
CA GLU A 50 13.74 8.04 0.26
C GLU A 50 13.63 8.92 -0.98
N GLN A 51 14.09 8.43 -2.13
CA GLN A 51 14.03 9.13 -3.41
C GLN A 51 12.60 9.30 -3.95
N PHE A 52 11.64 8.47 -3.51
CA PHE A 52 10.26 8.48 -4.02
C PHE A 52 9.28 9.15 -3.07
N ALA A 53 9.50 9.08 -1.76
CA ALA A 53 8.53 9.54 -0.76
C ALA A 53 8.12 11.02 -0.94
N PRO A 54 9.03 11.97 -1.22
CA PRO A 54 8.65 13.36 -1.48
C PRO A 54 7.74 13.51 -2.70
N THR A 55 8.04 12.81 -3.79
CA THR A 55 7.26 12.84 -5.03
C THR A 55 5.86 12.28 -4.81
N TYR A 56 5.74 11.17 -4.06
CA TYR A 56 4.44 10.59 -3.72
C TYR A 56 3.61 11.51 -2.85
N ALA A 57 4.21 12.16 -1.85
CA ALA A 57 3.52 13.14 -1.02
C ALA A 57 3.06 14.37 -1.83
N ALA A 58 3.93 14.90 -2.70
CA ALA A 58 3.62 16.05 -3.54
C ALA A 58 2.55 15.75 -4.60
N SER A 59 2.41 14.51 -5.04
CA SER A 59 1.41 14.10 -6.04
C SER A 59 -0.03 14.31 -5.58
N ASN A 60 -0.27 14.34 -4.27
CA ASN A 60 -1.60 14.43 -3.66
C ASN A 60 -2.58 13.34 -4.15
N LYS A 61 -2.06 12.20 -4.60
CA LYS A 61 -2.82 11.05 -5.09
C LYS A 61 -3.18 10.09 -3.96
N TRP A 62 -4.19 9.27 -4.20
CA TRP A 62 -4.62 8.25 -3.28
C TRP A 62 -3.62 7.10 -3.16
N LEU A 63 -3.61 6.44 -2.03
CA LEU A 63 -2.94 5.17 -1.79
C LEU A 63 -3.77 4.29 -0.86
N LEU A 64 -3.61 2.98 -1.00
CA LEU A 64 -4.12 2.00 -0.06
C LEU A 64 -3.18 1.86 1.13
N PRO A 65 -3.65 1.47 2.31
CA PRO A 65 -2.78 0.95 3.36
C PRO A 65 -2.04 -0.29 2.81
N ALA A 66 -0.72 -0.18 2.69
CA ALA A 66 0.12 -1.22 2.10
C ALA A 66 1.58 -1.07 2.55
N SER A 67 2.30 -2.18 2.59
CA SER A 67 3.74 -2.20 2.86
C SER A 67 4.37 -3.50 2.38
N HIS A 68 5.69 -3.48 2.17
CA HIS A 68 6.47 -4.69 1.96
C HIS A 68 6.45 -5.59 3.20
N LEU A 69 6.61 -6.88 2.98
CA LEU A 69 6.84 -7.83 4.05
C LEU A 69 8.23 -7.62 4.67
N LYS A 70 8.32 -7.75 5.99
CA LYS A 70 9.61 -7.86 6.67
C LYS A 70 10.19 -9.26 6.46
N TYR A 71 11.49 -9.39 6.52
CA TYR A 71 12.14 -10.69 6.37
C TYR A 71 11.59 -11.72 7.38
N GLY A 72 11.10 -12.85 6.87
CA GLY A 72 10.48 -13.90 7.68
C GLY A 72 9.06 -13.59 8.16
N GLU A 73 8.46 -12.46 7.77
CA GLU A 73 7.09 -12.11 8.10
C GLU A 73 6.11 -12.84 7.19
N LYS A 74 5.04 -13.38 7.78
CA LYS A 74 3.95 -13.97 6.99
C LYS A 74 3.09 -12.86 6.38
N PRO A 75 2.55 -13.05 5.16
CA PRO A 75 1.67 -12.03 4.54
C PRO A 75 0.50 -11.60 5.42
N SER A 76 -0.10 -12.54 6.16
CA SER A 76 -1.20 -12.24 7.09
C SER A 76 -0.76 -11.39 8.30
N ASP A 77 0.48 -11.55 8.76
CA ASP A 77 1.00 -10.77 9.87
C ASP A 77 1.42 -9.37 9.39
N ALA A 78 1.97 -9.26 8.17
CA ALA A 78 2.17 -7.98 7.50
C ALA A 78 0.85 -7.21 7.36
N ALA A 79 -0.22 -7.89 6.92
CA ALA A 79 -1.55 -7.27 6.80
C ALA A 79 -2.07 -6.73 8.14
N LYS A 80 -1.93 -7.47 9.23
CA LYS A 80 -2.31 -7.01 10.59
C LYS A 80 -1.44 -5.83 11.06
N ARG A 81 -0.14 -5.89 10.79
CA ARG A 81 0.80 -4.79 11.09
C ARG A 81 0.40 -3.52 10.37
N ILE A 82 0.16 -3.59 9.05
CA ILE A 82 -0.29 -2.47 8.22
C ILE A 82 -1.61 -1.89 8.74
N LEU A 83 -2.57 -2.75 9.08
CA LEU A 83 -3.85 -2.35 9.65
C LEU A 83 -3.66 -1.50 10.91
N ASN A 84 -2.81 -1.96 11.82
CA ASN A 84 -2.53 -1.28 13.08
C ASN A 84 -1.69 0.00 12.87
N GLU A 85 -0.58 -0.11 12.14
CA GLU A 85 0.39 0.97 12.01
C GLU A 85 -0.09 2.10 11.09
N GLN A 86 -0.69 1.77 9.94
CA GLN A 86 -1.11 2.79 8.98
C GLN A 86 -2.54 3.29 9.21
N ALA A 87 -3.48 2.40 9.53
CA ALA A 87 -4.88 2.79 9.70
C ALA A 87 -5.30 2.98 11.16
N GLY A 88 -4.46 2.62 12.14
CA GLY A 88 -4.77 2.72 13.56
C GLY A 88 -5.89 1.77 14.02
N LEU A 89 -6.13 0.69 13.27
CA LEU A 89 -7.20 -0.29 13.51
C LEU A 89 -6.61 -1.61 14.02
N LYS A 90 -7.28 -2.23 14.99
CA LYS A 90 -6.79 -3.48 15.61
C LYS A 90 -7.73 -4.67 15.40
N ASN A 91 -9.04 -4.47 15.45
CA ASN A 91 -10.04 -5.52 15.52
C ASN A 91 -10.83 -5.68 14.22
N VAL A 92 -10.13 -5.68 13.08
CA VAL A 92 -10.74 -5.96 11.78
C VAL A 92 -10.35 -7.35 11.35
N LYS A 93 -11.34 -8.21 11.07
CA LYS A 93 -11.10 -9.52 10.47
C LYS A 93 -10.63 -9.32 9.03
N LEU A 94 -9.41 -9.73 8.75
CA LEU A 94 -8.82 -9.71 7.41
C LEU A 94 -8.93 -11.09 6.77
N THR A 95 -9.33 -11.14 5.51
CA THR A 95 -9.38 -12.35 4.69
C THR A 95 -8.57 -12.12 3.44
N LEU A 96 -7.70 -13.08 3.08
CA LEU A 96 -6.98 -13.04 1.81
C LEU A 96 -8.00 -13.12 0.67
N ARG A 97 -8.02 -12.08 -0.17
CA ARG A 97 -8.87 -12.01 -1.35
C ARG A 97 -8.22 -12.73 -2.53
N GLU A 98 -6.98 -12.35 -2.83
CA GLU A 98 -6.23 -12.88 -3.97
C GLU A 98 -4.74 -12.57 -3.81
N VAL A 99 -3.94 -13.23 -4.64
CA VAL A 99 -2.53 -12.90 -4.84
C VAL A 99 -2.37 -12.42 -6.28
N GLN A 100 -1.81 -11.24 -6.44
CA GLN A 100 -1.47 -10.69 -7.75
C GLN A 100 0.02 -10.83 -8.00
N SER A 101 0.39 -10.96 -9.26
CA SER A 101 1.77 -11.08 -9.70
C SER A 101 1.94 -10.31 -11.01
N HIS A 102 2.81 -9.32 -10.99
CA HIS A 102 3.06 -8.46 -12.15
C HIS A 102 4.49 -7.92 -12.16
N LEU A 103 4.95 -7.55 -13.33
CA LEU A 103 6.21 -6.84 -13.48
C LEU A 103 5.97 -5.36 -13.17
N ALA A 104 6.68 -4.86 -12.18
CA ALA A 104 6.75 -3.43 -11.90
C ALA A 104 7.84 -2.82 -12.77
N GLU A 105 7.45 -1.92 -13.64
CA GLU A 105 8.35 -1.19 -14.53
C GLU A 105 8.22 0.30 -14.24
N ASP A 106 9.36 1.00 -14.16
CA ASP A 106 9.39 2.45 -14.18
C ASP A 106 9.98 2.89 -15.53
N PRO A 107 9.18 3.54 -16.41
CA PRO A 107 9.69 4.03 -17.70
C PRO A 107 10.87 5.00 -17.55
N ALA A 108 10.98 5.69 -16.41
CA ALA A 108 12.08 6.61 -16.10
C ALA A 108 13.33 5.89 -15.61
N ASP A 109 13.19 4.68 -15.09
CA ASP A 109 14.29 3.85 -14.60
C ASP A 109 14.05 2.36 -14.93
N PRO A 110 14.38 1.92 -16.16
CA PRO A 110 14.24 0.52 -16.56
C PRO A 110 15.08 -0.46 -15.71
N GLU A 111 16.12 0.04 -15.04
CA GLU A 111 16.95 -0.78 -14.15
C GLU A 111 16.25 -1.08 -12.80
N ALA A 112 15.20 -0.33 -12.47
CA ALA A 112 14.36 -0.59 -11.30
C ALA A 112 13.29 -1.68 -11.55
N ALA A 113 13.20 -2.21 -12.76
CA ALA A 113 12.22 -3.27 -13.07
C ALA A 113 12.40 -4.48 -12.16
N HIS A 114 11.32 -4.89 -11.51
CA HIS A 114 11.31 -6.02 -10.58
C HIS A 114 9.94 -6.72 -10.58
N TRP A 115 9.91 -7.93 -10.04
CA TRP A 115 8.71 -8.73 -9.96
C TRP A 115 7.97 -8.46 -8.63
N ASP A 116 6.75 -7.93 -8.72
CA ASP A 116 5.88 -7.71 -7.57
C ASP A 116 4.93 -8.88 -7.35
N ILE A 117 4.92 -9.40 -6.11
CA ILE A 117 3.91 -10.34 -5.62
C ILE A 117 3.15 -9.65 -4.50
N CYS A 118 1.87 -9.37 -4.75
CA CYS A 118 1.00 -8.60 -3.88
C CYS A 118 -0.08 -9.48 -3.25
N PHE A 119 -0.09 -9.56 -1.93
CA PHE A 119 -1.13 -10.26 -1.15
C PHE A 119 -2.23 -9.27 -0.79
N LEU A 120 -3.41 -9.40 -1.41
CA LEU A 120 -4.55 -8.51 -1.18
C LEU A 120 -5.46 -9.08 -0.09
N TYR A 121 -5.59 -8.35 0.99
CA TYR A 121 -6.48 -8.67 2.10
C TYR A 121 -7.68 -7.74 2.11
N GLU A 122 -8.87 -8.29 2.37
CA GLU A 122 -10.10 -7.52 2.58
C GLU A 122 -10.54 -7.56 4.04
N GLY A 123 -11.13 -6.45 4.49
CA GLY A 123 -11.76 -6.35 5.80
C GLY A 123 -12.87 -5.31 5.82
N ASN A 124 -13.84 -5.51 6.71
CA ASN A 124 -14.93 -4.57 6.92
C ASN A 124 -14.67 -3.74 8.18
N VAL A 125 -14.60 -2.42 8.01
CA VAL A 125 -14.39 -1.45 9.08
C VAL A 125 -15.75 -0.90 9.51
N ARG A 126 -16.01 -0.95 10.82
CA ARG A 126 -17.18 -0.34 11.45
C ARG A 126 -16.76 0.87 12.28
N GLY A 127 -17.48 1.95 12.15
CA GLY A 127 -17.21 3.18 12.89
C GLY A 127 -16.23 4.13 12.21
N LYS A 128 -15.74 5.10 12.99
CA LYS A 128 -14.83 6.15 12.51
C LYS A 128 -13.38 5.68 12.52
N VAL A 129 -12.65 5.99 11.46
CA VAL A 129 -11.19 5.80 11.37
C VAL A 129 -10.53 7.10 11.83
N LYS A 130 -9.61 7.00 12.78
CA LYS A 130 -8.81 8.15 13.21
C LYS A 130 -7.67 8.34 12.21
N ARG A 131 -7.58 9.53 11.62
CA ARG A 131 -6.51 9.87 10.69
C ARG A 131 -5.18 10.06 11.46
N PRO A 132 -4.16 9.25 11.21
CA PRO A 132 -2.82 9.48 11.73
C PRO A 132 -2.16 10.68 11.03
N GLU A 133 -1.12 11.23 11.66
CA GLU A 133 -0.45 12.45 11.17
C GLU A 133 0.31 12.29 9.83
N TRP A 134 0.68 11.08 9.48
CA TRP A 134 1.35 10.76 8.20
C TRP A 134 0.41 10.70 6.99
N PHE A 135 -0.88 10.90 7.21
CA PHE A 135 -1.84 11.14 6.14
C PHE A 135 -2.34 12.59 6.20
N SER A 136 -2.32 13.31 5.08
CA SER A 136 -3.04 14.58 4.94
C SER A 136 -4.55 14.35 4.88
N GLU A 137 -4.96 13.23 4.30
CA GLU A 137 -6.35 12.78 4.21
C GLU A 137 -6.40 11.25 4.38
N LEU A 138 -7.39 10.74 5.12
CA LEU A 138 -7.69 9.32 5.27
C LEU A 138 -9.20 9.17 5.34
N THR A 139 -9.80 8.59 4.30
CA THR A 139 -11.26 8.57 4.15
C THR A 139 -11.73 7.37 3.34
N PHE A 140 -13.04 7.10 3.38
CA PHE A 140 -13.68 6.11 2.53
C PHE A 140 -14.17 6.76 1.25
N VAL A 141 -13.68 6.27 0.11
CA VAL A 141 -14.13 6.73 -1.22
C VAL A 141 -14.88 5.62 -1.95
N ARG A 142 -15.92 5.99 -2.69
CA ARG A 142 -16.66 5.04 -3.52
C ARG A 142 -15.80 4.62 -4.71
N PRO A 143 -15.57 3.31 -4.94
CA PRO A 143 -14.73 2.86 -6.06
C PRO A 143 -15.29 3.24 -7.45
N LYS A 144 -16.63 3.37 -7.53
CA LYS A 144 -17.29 3.76 -8.79
C LYS A 144 -16.88 5.18 -9.18
N GLY A 145 -16.21 5.29 -10.30
CA GLY A 145 -15.70 6.57 -10.83
C GLY A 145 -14.24 6.86 -10.52
N LEU A 146 -13.58 6.06 -9.67
CA LEU A 146 -12.14 6.14 -9.49
C LEU A 146 -11.40 5.52 -10.68
N ARG A 147 -10.28 6.14 -11.04
CA ARG A 147 -9.36 5.68 -12.09
C ARG A 147 -8.01 5.31 -11.48
N SER A 148 -7.29 4.43 -12.16
CA SER A 148 -5.97 3.98 -11.70
C SER A 148 -4.97 5.13 -11.54
N ASP A 149 -5.01 6.14 -12.42
CA ASP A 149 -4.11 7.29 -12.42
C ASP A 149 -4.34 8.29 -11.27
N GLU A 150 -5.44 8.15 -10.53
CA GLU A 150 -5.70 8.92 -9.30
C GLU A 150 -4.95 8.36 -8.08
N PHE A 151 -4.28 7.21 -8.24
CA PHE A 151 -3.47 6.58 -7.20
C PHE A 151 -1.98 6.76 -7.49
N THR A 152 -1.19 6.78 -6.42
CA THR A 152 0.27 6.75 -6.49
C THR A 152 0.79 5.34 -6.20
N ARG A 153 2.06 5.07 -6.44
CA ARG A 153 2.75 3.81 -6.14
C ARG A 153 2.14 2.56 -6.81
N GLY A 154 1.51 2.69 -7.97
CA GLY A 154 0.87 1.55 -8.63
C GLY A 154 -0.38 0.99 -7.93
N HIS A 155 -0.83 1.61 -6.81
CA HIS A 155 -1.97 1.12 -6.02
C HIS A 155 -3.28 1.11 -6.81
N GLY A 156 -3.42 1.99 -7.81
CA GLY A 156 -4.56 1.99 -8.72
C GLY A 156 -4.60 0.73 -9.59
N ASP A 157 -3.45 0.26 -10.06
CA ASP A 157 -3.38 -0.96 -10.86
C ASP A 157 -3.74 -2.20 -10.03
N VAL A 158 -3.31 -2.24 -8.77
CA VAL A 158 -3.73 -3.30 -7.83
C VAL A 158 -5.25 -3.36 -7.71
N LEU A 159 -5.92 -2.21 -7.56
CA LEU A 159 -7.39 -2.15 -7.51
C LEU A 159 -8.05 -2.51 -8.84
N ARG A 160 -7.46 -2.12 -9.95
CA ARG A 160 -7.95 -2.44 -11.29
C ARG A 160 -7.86 -3.94 -11.58
N TYR A 161 -6.73 -4.58 -11.27
CA TYR A 161 -6.56 -6.03 -11.40
C TYR A 161 -7.50 -6.80 -10.49
N ALA A 162 -7.79 -6.29 -9.29
CA ALA A 162 -8.79 -6.85 -8.39
C ALA A 162 -10.25 -6.62 -8.84
N GLY A 163 -10.49 -5.92 -9.94
CA GLY A 163 -11.82 -5.61 -10.45
C GLY A 163 -12.63 -4.63 -9.57
N ILE A 164 -11.94 -3.85 -8.73
CA ILE A 164 -12.59 -2.91 -7.79
C ILE A 164 -12.84 -1.55 -8.45
N ILE A 165 -11.91 -1.11 -9.28
CA ILE A 165 -12.06 0.08 -10.12
C ILE A 165 -11.97 -0.31 -11.60
N ARG A 166 -12.50 0.55 -12.49
CA ARG A 166 -12.43 0.33 -13.94
C ARG A 166 -11.14 0.89 -14.51
N LYS A 167 -10.86 0.49 -15.77
CA LYS A 167 -9.79 1.09 -16.57
C LYS A 167 -10.07 2.56 -16.81
#